data_241e9944de638faf618a4d5f3b881bd7
#
_entry.id   241e9944de638faf618a4d5f3b881bd7
#
_cell.length_a   1.000
_cell.length_b   1.000
_cell.length_c   1.000
_cell.angle_alpha   90.00
_cell.angle_beta   90.00
_cell.angle_gamma   90.00
#
_symmetry.space_group_name_H-M   'P 1'
#
loop_
_entity.id
_entity.type
_entity.pdbx_description
1 polymer ?
#
loop_
_entity_poly.entity_id
_entity_poly.type
_entity_poly.pdbx_seq_one_letter_code
_entity_poly.pdbx_strand_id
1 'polypeptide(L)'
;IFSDFNSVIETGLVTIIKGENGSGKSTLLRALAGFTPLENGKIKLNKKSILSSTAEWSQKLIFIDTKNGLSTDLTIIENLKFWVGIKGWSTSEENLKKALKSVNIDKYANLFISQCSEGLKKRAALARLYYSFINKIDFWILDEPTNELDQPSRVLFQQLISSFLKQKGTVIIASHDLNILEKKFNIIDLTLLNKRNIK
;
A
#
# COMPACT_ATOMS: atom_id res chain seq x y z
N ILE A 1 8.62 19.51 -4.20
CA ILE A 1 7.35 19.48 -3.43
C ILE A 1 7.64 19.60 -1.93
N PHE A 2 8.70 18.99 -1.42
CA PHE A 2 9.12 19.06 -0.03
C PHE A 2 10.51 19.68 0.06
N SER A 3 10.66 20.79 0.79
CA SER A 3 11.93 21.33 1.26
C SER A 3 12.03 21.12 2.77
N ASP A 4 13.19 20.70 3.23
CA ASP A 4 13.49 20.52 4.68
C ASP A 4 12.55 19.54 5.42
N PHE A 5 12.00 18.55 4.71
CA PHE A 5 11.16 17.53 5.32
C PHE A 5 12.00 16.47 6.04
N ASN A 6 11.86 16.40 7.36
CA ASN A 6 12.47 15.37 8.18
C ASN A 6 11.39 14.67 9.01
N SER A 7 11.34 13.36 8.94
CA SER A 7 10.41 12.55 9.72
C SER A 7 10.96 11.16 9.99
N VAL A 8 10.45 10.52 11.03
CA VAL A 8 10.78 9.14 11.38
C VAL A 8 9.53 8.31 11.34
N ILE A 9 9.61 7.16 10.66
CA ILE A 9 8.55 6.15 10.62
C ILE A 9 9.01 4.99 11.48
N GLU A 10 8.25 4.69 12.53
CA GLU A 10 8.52 3.57 13.42
C GLU A 10 8.11 2.26 12.77
N THR A 11 9.01 1.28 12.79
CA THR A 11 8.72 -0.05 12.26
C THR A 11 7.79 -0.85 13.17
N GLY A 12 6.97 -1.72 12.59
CA GLY A 12 5.99 -2.53 13.33
C GLY A 12 4.71 -1.80 13.73
N LEU A 13 4.54 -0.56 13.26
CA LEU A 13 3.37 0.28 13.52
C LEU A 13 2.69 0.73 12.21
N VAL A 14 1.53 1.35 12.37
CA VAL A 14 0.89 2.09 11.28
C VAL A 14 1.28 3.57 11.37
N THR A 15 1.67 4.14 10.25
CA THR A 15 1.84 5.58 10.08
C THR A 15 0.86 6.09 9.04
N ILE A 16 0.03 7.05 9.42
CA ILE A 16 -0.91 7.72 8.51
C ILE A 16 -0.28 9.03 8.05
N ILE A 17 -0.16 9.19 6.74
CA ILE A 17 0.24 10.44 6.10
C ILE A 17 -1.03 11.22 5.78
N LYS A 18 -1.21 12.34 6.49
CA LYS A 18 -2.35 13.24 6.36
C LYS A 18 -1.93 14.50 5.61
N GLY A 19 -2.88 15.14 4.96
CA GLY A 19 -2.68 16.42 4.26
C GLY A 19 -3.80 16.69 3.25
N GLU A 20 -3.96 17.93 2.84
CA GLU A 20 -4.93 18.34 1.83
C GLU A 20 -4.66 17.66 0.47
N ASN A 21 -5.63 17.72 -0.44
CA ASN A 21 -5.42 17.28 -1.82
C ASN A 21 -4.32 18.15 -2.45
N GLY A 22 -3.38 17.51 -3.16
CA GLY A 22 -2.21 18.20 -3.72
C GLY A 22 -1.07 18.45 -2.74
N SER A 23 -1.17 18.08 -1.44
CA SER A 23 -0.09 18.27 -0.45
C SER A 23 1.15 17.40 -0.69
N GLY A 24 1.09 16.47 -1.65
CA GLY A 24 2.22 15.59 -1.99
C GLY A 24 2.19 14.22 -1.32
N LYS A 25 1.08 13.79 -0.69
CA LYS A 25 0.96 12.45 -0.05
C LYS A 25 1.40 11.33 -0.99
N SER A 26 0.79 11.24 -2.16
CA SER A 26 1.12 10.22 -3.18
C SER A 26 2.58 10.31 -3.64
N THR A 27 3.12 11.53 -3.79
CA THR A 27 4.52 11.73 -4.16
C THR A 27 5.47 11.22 -3.09
N LEU A 28 5.16 11.49 -1.81
CA LEU A 28 5.92 10.96 -0.68
C LEU A 28 5.87 9.43 -0.62
N LEU A 29 4.68 8.84 -0.79
CA LEU A 29 4.53 7.38 -0.82
C LEU A 29 5.32 6.74 -1.97
N ARG A 30 5.28 7.35 -3.16
CA ARG A 30 6.05 6.87 -4.33
C ARG A 30 7.55 7.00 -4.11
N ALA A 31 8.02 8.07 -3.46
CA ALA A 31 9.43 8.21 -3.07
C ALA A 31 9.84 7.16 -2.03
N LEU A 32 9.00 6.91 -1.00
CA LEU A 32 9.21 5.85 -0.02
C LEU A 32 9.22 4.45 -0.67
N ALA A 33 8.41 4.23 -1.69
CA ALA A 33 8.39 2.98 -2.44
C ALA A 33 9.56 2.84 -3.44
N GLY A 34 10.34 3.91 -3.66
CA GLY A 34 11.46 3.91 -4.61
C GLY A 34 11.07 4.15 -6.06
N PHE A 35 9.82 4.56 -6.34
CA PHE A 35 9.33 4.86 -7.70
C PHE A 35 9.59 6.29 -8.16
N THR A 36 9.87 7.20 -7.23
CA THR A 36 10.19 8.60 -7.54
C THR A 36 11.57 8.92 -6.98
N PRO A 37 12.52 9.39 -7.81
CA PRO A 37 13.83 9.80 -7.34
C PRO A 37 13.71 11.03 -6.42
N LEU A 38 14.65 11.17 -5.51
CA LEU A 38 14.80 12.36 -4.69
C LEU A 38 15.75 13.32 -5.42
N GLU A 39 15.38 14.59 -5.55
CA GLU A 39 16.31 15.64 -5.99
C GLU A 39 17.40 15.86 -4.93
N ASN A 40 16.99 15.92 -3.67
CA ASN A 40 17.88 16.08 -2.51
C ASN A 40 17.35 15.25 -1.34
N GLY A 41 18.22 14.98 -0.37
CA GLY A 41 17.84 14.24 0.83
C GLY A 41 18.12 12.75 0.74
N LYS A 42 17.66 12.00 1.75
CA LYS A 42 17.92 10.56 1.89
C LYS A 42 16.75 9.89 2.61
N ILE A 43 16.36 8.72 2.14
CA ILE A 43 15.45 7.82 2.87
C ILE A 43 16.29 6.65 3.37
N LYS A 44 16.20 6.37 4.68
CA LYS A 44 17.03 5.34 5.31
C LYS A 44 16.16 4.34 6.08
N LEU A 45 16.53 3.08 6.00
CA LEU A 45 16.06 2.02 6.88
C LEU A 45 17.26 1.48 7.67
N ASN A 46 17.19 1.51 9.01
CA ASN A 46 18.29 1.06 9.88
C ASN A 46 19.66 1.69 9.49
N LYS A 47 19.67 3.01 9.28
CA LYS A 47 20.82 3.83 8.87
C LYS A 47 21.33 3.59 7.44
N LYS A 48 20.85 2.57 6.71
CA LYS A 48 21.20 2.31 5.30
C LYS A 48 20.21 3.01 4.37
N SER A 49 20.69 3.61 3.28
CA SER A 49 19.83 4.20 2.25
C SER A 49 19.00 3.09 1.57
N ILE A 50 17.68 3.28 1.46
CA ILE A 50 16.83 2.35 0.71
C ILE A 50 17.09 2.42 -0.80
N LEU A 51 17.64 3.54 -1.27
CA LEU A 51 17.92 3.76 -2.69
C LEU A 51 19.26 3.18 -3.14
N SER A 52 20.09 2.65 -2.20
CA SER A 52 21.34 1.98 -2.54
C SER A 52 21.12 0.63 -3.23
N SER A 53 19.97 0.00 -3.05
CA SER A 53 19.53 -1.21 -3.75
C SER A 53 18.00 -1.20 -3.88
N THR A 54 17.50 -0.55 -4.94
CA THR A 54 16.06 -0.46 -5.21
C THR A 54 15.44 -1.83 -5.47
N ALA A 55 16.21 -2.76 -6.03
CA ALA A 55 15.76 -4.13 -6.26
C ALA A 55 15.49 -4.87 -4.94
N GLU A 56 16.42 -4.81 -3.97
CA GLU A 56 16.22 -5.40 -2.64
C GLU A 56 15.08 -4.72 -1.89
N TRP A 57 14.98 -3.39 -1.98
CA TRP A 57 13.91 -2.63 -1.35
C TRP A 57 12.55 -3.02 -1.91
N SER A 58 12.42 -3.14 -3.24
CA SER A 58 11.17 -3.55 -3.89
C SER A 58 10.68 -4.94 -3.47
N GLN A 59 11.58 -5.85 -3.09
CA GLN A 59 11.23 -7.18 -2.59
C GLN A 59 10.70 -7.16 -1.15
N LYS A 60 10.93 -6.09 -0.38
CA LYS A 60 10.49 -5.95 1.02
C LYS A 60 9.14 -5.27 1.18
N LEU A 61 8.56 -4.73 0.12
CA LEU A 61 7.34 -3.95 0.22
C LEU A 61 6.26 -4.36 -0.78
N ILE A 62 5.02 -4.08 -0.41
CA ILE A 62 3.88 -4.04 -1.33
C ILE A 62 3.42 -2.58 -1.42
N PHE A 63 3.40 -2.03 -2.64
CA PHE A 63 2.88 -0.70 -2.92
C PHE A 63 1.55 -0.81 -3.67
N ILE A 64 0.53 -0.10 -3.19
CA ILE A 64 -0.77 0.03 -3.86
C ILE A 64 -1.05 1.53 -4.04
N ASP A 65 -1.05 1.95 -5.29
CA ASP A 65 -1.37 3.32 -5.72
C ASP A 65 -2.90 3.51 -5.81
N THR A 66 -3.35 4.74 -5.83
CA THR A 66 -4.76 5.11 -6.03
C THR A 66 -5.35 4.50 -7.31
N LYS A 67 -4.55 4.38 -8.38
CA LYS A 67 -4.94 3.77 -9.66
C LYS A 67 -5.02 2.24 -9.64
N ASN A 68 -4.75 1.60 -8.51
CA ASN A 68 -4.78 0.14 -8.29
C ASN A 68 -3.81 -0.69 -9.14
N GLY A 69 -3.28 -0.19 -10.27
CA GLY A 69 -2.34 -0.89 -11.16
C GLY A 69 -2.92 -2.22 -11.67
N LEU A 70 -4.14 -2.19 -12.19
CA LEU A 70 -4.84 -3.35 -12.76
C LEU A 70 -4.98 -3.16 -14.28
N SER A 71 -4.76 -4.24 -15.04
CA SER A 71 -5.07 -4.28 -16.47
C SER A 71 -6.55 -4.56 -16.67
N THR A 72 -7.22 -3.77 -17.50
CA THR A 72 -8.64 -3.91 -17.84
C THR A 72 -8.94 -5.15 -18.67
N ASP A 73 -7.95 -5.64 -19.40
CA ASP A 73 -8.07 -6.75 -20.35
C ASP A 73 -7.83 -8.12 -19.70
N LEU A 74 -7.52 -8.13 -18.41
CA LEU A 74 -7.33 -9.33 -17.61
C LEU A 74 -8.47 -9.49 -16.61
N THR A 75 -8.76 -10.73 -16.25
CA THR A 75 -9.64 -11.06 -15.15
C THR A 75 -8.98 -10.72 -13.79
N ILE A 76 -9.75 -10.73 -12.72
CA ILE A 76 -9.26 -10.47 -11.36
C ILE A 76 -8.12 -11.43 -11.00
N ILE A 77 -8.32 -12.75 -11.24
CA ILE A 77 -7.32 -13.76 -10.91
C ILE A 77 -6.07 -13.66 -11.79
N GLU A 78 -6.22 -13.35 -13.06
CA GLU A 78 -5.09 -13.14 -13.98
C GLU A 78 -4.27 -11.91 -13.59
N ASN A 79 -4.91 -10.80 -13.20
CA ASN A 79 -4.22 -9.62 -12.67
C ASN A 79 -3.39 -9.95 -11.43
N LEU A 80 -3.96 -10.74 -10.51
CA LEU A 80 -3.24 -11.16 -9.32
C LEU A 80 -2.06 -12.07 -9.67
N LYS A 81 -2.27 -13.05 -10.55
CA LYS A 81 -1.23 -13.97 -11.03
C LYS A 81 -0.10 -13.22 -11.74
N PHE A 82 -0.46 -12.27 -12.62
CA PHE A 82 0.49 -11.41 -13.32
C PHE A 82 1.34 -10.59 -12.34
N TRP A 83 0.70 -9.94 -11.35
CA TRP A 83 1.41 -9.17 -10.34
C TRP A 83 2.38 -10.03 -9.51
N VAL A 84 1.98 -11.23 -9.10
CA VAL A 84 2.84 -12.19 -8.39
C VAL A 84 4.04 -12.58 -9.25
N GLY A 85 3.82 -12.78 -10.57
CA GLY A 85 4.89 -13.06 -11.53
C GLY A 85 5.90 -11.91 -11.65
N ILE A 86 5.43 -10.64 -11.69
CA ILE A 86 6.32 -9.46 -11.69
C ILE A 86 7.20 -9.42 -10.44
N LYS A 87 6.68 -9.85 -9.29
CA LYS A 87 7.46 -9.96 -8.05
C LYS A 87 8.47 -11.12 -8.07
N GLY A 88 8.46 -11.97 -9.09
CA GLY A 88 9.30 -13.16 -9.16
C GLY A 88 8.89 -14.24 -8.15
N TRP A 89 7.68 -14.18 -7.61
CA TRP A 89 7.18 -15.16 -6.65
C TRP A 89 6.47 -16.31 -7.36
N SER A 90 6.63 -17.52 -6.81
CA SER A 90 5.79 -18.65 -7.19
C SER A 90 4.43 -18.57 -6.49
N THR A 91 3.39 -19.06 -7.17
CA THR A 91 2.06 -19.13 -6.57
C THR A 91 1.34 -20.40 -7.04
N SER A 92 0.48 -20.93 -6.18
CA SER A 92 -0.44 -22.01 -6.50
C SER A 92 -1.86 -21.45 -6.69
N GLU A 93 -2.72 -22.21 -7.37
CA GLU A 93 -4.14 -21.90 -7.48
C GLU A 93 -4.80 -21.74 -6.11
N GLU A 94 -4.36 -22.51 -5.12
CA GLU A 94 -4.86 -22.41 -3.75
C GLU A 94 -4.51 -21.05 -3.13
N ASN A 95 -3.27 -20.56 -3.30
CA ASN A 95 -2.84 -19.26 -2.78
C ASN A 95 -3.56 -18.10 -3.50
N LEU A 96 -3.78 -18.20 -4.80
CA LEU A 96 -4.59 -17.23 -5.54
C LEU A 96 -6.01 -17.14 -4.97
N LYS A 97 -6.67 -18.30 -4.76
CA LYS A 97 -8.01 -18.36 -4.16
C LYS A 97 -8.03 -17.80 -2.74
N LYS A 98 -7.06 -18.14 -1.90
CA LYS A 98 -6.94 -17.60 -0.53
C LYS A 98 -6.76 -16.09 -0.54
N ALA A 99 -5.95 -15.55 -1.45
CA ALA A 99 -5.77 -14.11 -1.60
C ALA A 99 -7.08 -13.40 -1.96
N LEU A 100 -7.83 -13.93 -2.94
CA LEU A 100 -9.13 -13.36 -3.32
C LEU A 100 -10.16 -13.49 -2.19
N LYS A 101 -10.15 -14.62 -1.47
CA LYS A 101 -11.04 -14.85 -0.32
C LYS A 101 -10.75 -13.90 0.84
N SER A 102 -9.48 -13.51 1.07
CA SER A 102 -9.09 -12.59 2.14
C SER A 102 -9.75 -11.20 2.03
N VAL A 103 -10.21 -10.84 0.83
CA VAL A 103 -10.93 -9.60 0.53
C VAL A 103 -12.36 -9.85 0.00
N ASN A 104 -12.86 -11.09 0.16
CA ASN A 104 -14.23 -11.51 -0.20
C ASN A 104 -14.60 -11.24 -1.67
N ILE A 105 -13.74 -11.64 -2.62
CA ILE A 105 -13.96 -11.51 -4.07
C ILE A 105 -13.69 -12.79 -4.86
N ASP A 106 -13.49 -13.92 -4.19
CA ASP A 106 -13.18 -15.20 -4.83
C ASP A 106 -14.24 -15.66 -5.84
N LYS A 107 -15.52 -15.36 -5.58
CA LYS A 107 -16.62 -15.64 -6.52
C LYS A 107 -16.56 -14.82 -7.82
N TYR A 108 -15.79 -13.73 -7.84
CA TYR A 108 -15.61 -12.86 -9.00
C TYR A 108 -14.27 -13.09 -9.71
N ALA A 109 -13.53 -14.15 -9.38
CA ALA A 109 -12.18 -14.41 -9.86
C ALA A 109 -12.02 -14.26 -11.40
N ASN A 110 -13.00 -14.74 -12.14
CA ASN A 110 -12.99 -14.78 -13.61
C ASN A 110 -13.66 -13.55 -14.25
N LEU A 111 -14.08 -12.54 -13.47
CA LEU A 111 -14.64 -11.31 -14.02
C LEU A 111 -13.51 -10.42 -14.52
N PHE A 112 -13.66 -9.88 -15.75
CA PHE A 112 -12.72 -8.91 -16.29
C PHE A 112 -12.74 -7.61 -15.50
N ILE A 113 -11.58 -6.98 -15.32
CA ILE A 113 -11.47 -5.70 -14.58
C ILE A 113 -12.31 -4.59 -15.24
N SER A 114 -12.44 -4.59 -16.57
CA SER A 114 -13.32 -3.67 -17.29
C SER A 114 -14.80 -3.75 -16.86
N GLN A 115 -15.24 -4.88 -16.31
CA GLN A 115 -16.61 -5.14 -15.86
C GLN A 115 -16.79 -4.90 -14.36
N CYS A 116 -15.70 -4.58 -13.64
CA CYS A 116 -15.72 -4.43 -12.18
C CYS A 116 -16.13 -3.02 -11.76
N SER A 117 -16.90 -2.93 -10.67
CA SER A 117 -17.09 -1.65 -9.95
C SER A 117 -15.77 -1.17 -9.34
N GLU A 118 -15.66 0.13 -9.02
CA GLU A 118 -14.44 0.68 -8.41
C GLU A 118 -14.12 0.02 -7.06
N GLY A 119 -15.12 -0.29 -6.24
CA GLY A 119 -14.94 -1.05 -5.00
C GLY A 119 -14.42 -2.48 -5.24
N LEU A 120 -14.84 -3.16 -6.31
CA LEU A 120 -14.34 -4.48 -6.68
C LEU A 120 -12.90 -4.40 -7.20
N LYS A 121 -12.57 -3.38 -8.00
CA LYS A 121 -11.19 -3.09 -8.44
C LYS A 121 -10.27 -2.81 -7.24
N LYS A 122 -10.73 -2.01 -6.28
CA LYS A 122 -9.96 -1.74 -5.05
C LYS A 122 -9.68 -3.02 -4.28
N ARG A 123 -10.69 -3.87 -4.06
CA ARG A 123 -10.51 -5.17 -3.39
C ARG A 123 -9.58 -6.09 -4.17
N ALA A 124 -9.64 -6.10 -5.51
CA ALA A 124 -8.72 -6.88 -6.34
C ALA A 124 -7.26 -6.43 -6.14
N ALA A 125 -7.00 -5.13 -6.04
CA ALA A 125 -5.67 -4.61 -5.71
C ALA A 125 -5.25 -5.00 -4.28
N LEU A 126 -6.15 -4.91 -3.30
CA LEU A 126 -5.88 -5.28 -1.90
C LEU A 126 -5.62 -6.78 -1.70
N ALA A 127 -6.11 -7.65 -2.58
CA ALA A 127 -5.82 -9.10 -2.53
C ALA A 127 -4.31 -9.40 -2.59
N ARG A 128 -3.50 -8.51 -3.17
CA ARG A 128 -2.03 -8.59 -3.19
C ARG A 128 -1.42 -8.63 -1.79
N LEU A 129 -2.07 -8.01 -0.81
CA LEU A 129 -1.59 -7.93 0.58
C LEU A 129 -1.53 -9.31 1.24
N TYR A 130 -2.33 -10.28 0.79
CA TYR A 130 -2.26 -11.66 1.26
C TYR A 130 -0.86 -12.26 1.09
N TYR A 131 -0.15 -11.88 0.03
CA TYR A 131 1.17 -12.43 -0.28
C TYR A 131 2.26 -12.01 0.72
N SER A 132 2.01 -11.01 1.56
CA SER A 132 2.90 -10.66 2.67
C SER A 132 2.95 -11.73 3.76
N PHE A 133 1.93 -12.60 3.86
CA PHE A 133 1.87 -13.67 4.85
C PHE A 133 2.64 -14.93 4.43
N ILE A 134 3.00 -15.03 3.15
CA ILE A 134 3.74 -16.18 2.60
C ILE A 134 5.10 -15.78 2.02
N ASN A 135 5.39 -14.49 1.92
CA ASN A 135 6.68 -13.95 1.49
C ASN A 135 7.23 -13.02 2.58
N LYS A 136 8.54 -12.78 2.56
CA LYS A 136 9.22 -11.89 3.53
C LYS A 136 8.99 -10.42 3.16
N ILE A 137 7.78 -9.92 3.40
CA ILE A 137 7.42 -8.52 3.23
C ILE A 137 7.44 -7.83 4.59
N ASP A 138 8.12 -6.70 4.66
CA ASP A 138 8.25 -5.90 5.88
C ASP A 138 7.35 -4.66 5.85
N PHE A 139 6.97 -4.17 4.65
CA PHE A 139 6.28 -2.89 4.48
C PHE A 139 5.07 -2.96 3.54
N TRP A 140 3.99 -2.34 3.96
CA TRP A 140 2.89 -1.92 3.09
C TRP A 140 2.92 -0.41 2.94
N ILE A 141 2.89 0.06 1.70
CA ILE A 141 2.79 1.48 1.35
C ILE A 141 1.53 1.63 0.51
N LEU A 142 0.52 2.30 1.06
CA LEU A 142 -0.84 2.29 0.53
C LEU A 142 -1.37 3.71 0.34
N ASP A 143 -1.82 4.02 -0.87
CA ASP A 143 -2.37 5.32 -1.22
C ASP A 143 -3.90 5.23 -1.31
N GLU A 144 -4.61 5.89 -0.39
CA GLU A 144 -6.06 5.92 -0.22
C GLU A 144 -6.70 4.50 -0.33
N PRO A 145 -6.26 3.54 0.51
CA PRO A 145 -6.66 2.14 0.36
C PRO A 145 -8.13 1.87 0.69
N THR A 146 -8.78 2.77 1.43
CA THR A 146 -10.19 2.63 1.85
C THR A 146 -11.20 3.35 0.97
N ASN A 147 -10.70 4.14 0.00
CA ASN A 147 -11.60 4.76 -0.97
C ASN A 147 -12.35 3.68 -1.75
N GLU A 148 -13.62 3.92 -2.05
CA GLU A 148 -14.50 3.01 -2.76
C GLU A 148 -14.81 1.67 -2.03
N LEU A 149 -14.34 1.48 -0.79
CA LEU A 149 -14.70 0.31 0.01
C LEU A 149 -16.00 0.56 0.80
N ASP A 150 -16.89 -0.41 0.73
CA ASP A 150 -18.04 -0.51 1.64
C ASP A 150 -17.60 -0.89 3.06
N GLN A 151 -18.48 -0.73 4.04
CA GLN A 151 -18.15 -0.98 5.44
C GLN A 151 -17.68 -2.43 5.71
N PRO A 152 -18.29 -3.48 5.15
CA PRO A 152 -17.76 -4.84 5.32
C PRO A 152 -16.33 -5.01 4.78
N SER A 153 -16.01 -4.41 3.62
CA SER A 153 -14.66 -4.48 3.03
C SER A 153 -13.64 -3.70 3.85
N ARG A 154 -14.03 -2.58 4.49
CA ARG A 154 -13.17 -1.85 5.44
C ARG A 154 -12.80 -2.69 6.64
N VAL A 155 -13.74 -3.46 7.20
CA VAL A 155 -13.49 -4.39 8.31
C VAL A 155 -12.49 -5.48 7.90
N LEU A 156 -12.63 -6.08 6.72
CA LEU A 156 -11.66 -7.05 6.21
C LEU A 156 -10.27 -6.44 6.05
N PHE A 157 -10.18 -5.23 5.53
CA PHE A 157 -8.90 -4.52 5.41
C PHE A 157 -8.26 -4.23 6.79
N GLN A 158 -9.04 -3.82 7.80
CA GLN A 158 -8.57 -3.65 9.17
C GLN A 158 -8.04 -4.97 9.77
N GLN A 159 -8.70 -6.08 9.48
CA GLN A 159 -8.24 -7.42 9.92
C GLN A 159 -6.91 -7.80 9.25
N LEU A 160 -6.74 -7.51 7.97
CA LEU A 160 -5.47 -7.72 7.24
C LEU A 160 -4.35 -6.89 7.87
N ILE A 161 -4.56 -5.59 8.13
CA ILE A 161 -3.59 -4.74 8.83
C ILE A 161 -3.25 -5.32 10.20
N SER A 162 -4.24 -5.67 11.00
CA SER A 162 -4.04 -6.22 12.34
C SER A 162 -3.21 -7.51 12.31
N SER A 163 -3.43 -8.36 11.32
CA SER A 163 -2.69 -9.61 11.13
C SER A 163 -1.25 -9.34 10.70
N PHE A 164 -1.02 -8.35 9.83
CA PHE A 164 0.30 -7.98 9.37
C PHE A 164 1.15 -7.33 10.49
N LEU A 165 0.55 -6.48 11.32
CA LEU A 165 1.21 -5.91 12.51
C LEU A 165 1.63 -6.98 13.53
N LYS A 166 0.84 -8.05 13.69
CA LYS A 166 1.23 -9.19 14.55
C LYS A 166 2.52 -9.88 14.06
N GLN A 167 2.79 -9.83 12.76
CA GLN A 167 4.05 -10.31 12.16
C GLN A 167 5.16 -9.25 12.14
N LYS A 168 4.99 -8.15 12.92
CA LYS A 168 5.91 -6.99 12.96
C LYS A 168 6.02 -6.24 11.62
N GLY A 169 5.04 -6.39 10.74
CA GLY A 169 4.94 -5.60 9.52
C GLY A 169 4.72 -4.12 9.81
N THR A 170 5.17 -3.27 8.92
CA THR A 170 5.02 -1.80 9.01
C THR A 170 4.07 -1.33 7.91
N VAL A 171 3.11 -0.49 8.27
CA VAL A 171 2.10 0.01 7.32
C VAL A 171 2.19 1.53 7.23
N ILE A 172 2.32 2.04 6.02
CA ILE A 172 2.34 3.47 5.71
C ILE A 172 1.14 3.75 4.81
N ILE A 173 0.23 4.59 5.25
CA ILE A 173 -1.03 4.87 4.56
C ILE A 173 -1.16 6.38 4.33
N ALA A 174 -1.36 6.81 3.09
CA ALA A 174 -1.93 8.12 2.84
C ALA A 174 -3.46 8.00 2.92
N SER A 175 -4.09 8.76 3.79
CA SER A 175 -5.55 8.79 3.91
C SER A 175 -6.06 10.04 4.58
N HIS A 176 -7.27 10.42 4.21
CA HIS A 176 -8.07 11.42 4.92
C HIS A 176 -8.91 10.81 6.04
N ASP A 177 -9.18 9.50 5.99
CA ASP A 177 -9.95 8.77 6.99
C ASP A 177 -9.04 8.27 8.11
N LEU A 178 -9.19 8.80 9.31
CA LEU A 178 -8.44 8.36 10.49
C LEU A 178 -9.10 7.18 11.21
N ASN A 179 -10.34 6.82 10.85
CA ASN A 179 -11.06 5.69 11.43
C ASN A 179 -10.67 4.34 10.78
N ILE A 180 -9.58 4.32 10.01
CA ILE A 180 -9.05 3.09 9.39
C ILE A 180 -8.67 2.05 10.43
N LEU A 181 -8.34 2.49 11.65
CA LEU A 181 -7.86 1.61 12.72
C LEU A 181 -8.46 1.98 14.08
N GLU A 182 -8.80 0.96 14.85
CA GLU A 182 -9.17 1.08 16.27
C GLU A 182 -7.93 1.22 17.19
N LYS A 183 -6.72 1.02 16.65
CA LYS A 183 -5.46 0.96 17.42
C LYS A 183 -4.62 2.22 17.25
N LYS A 184 -3.67 2.40 18.18
CA LYS A 184 -2.68 3.47 18.15
C LYS A 184 -1.89 3.48 16.83
N PHE A 185 -1.81 4.62 16.18
CA PHE A 185 -1.04 4.88 14.96
C PHE A 185 -0.29 6.21 15.08
N ASN A 186 0.75 6.37 14.28
CA ASN A 186 1.47 7.62 14.16
C ASN A 186 0.87 8.47 13.02
N ILE A 187 0.97 9.78 13.12
CA ILE A 187 0.52 10.72 12.08
C ILE A 187 1.69 11.56 11.61
N ILE A 188 1.84 11.67 10.30
CA ILE A 188 2.67 12.66 9.62
C ILE A 188 1.72 13.61 8.88
N ASP A 189 1.65 14.86 9.35
CA ASP A 189 0.77 15.87 8.75
C ASP A 189 1.55 16.77 7.79
N LEU A 190 1.30 16.61 6.50
CA LEU A 190 1.93 17.41 5.44
C LEU A 190 1.37 18.82 5.31
N THR A 191 0.20 19.11 5.89
CA THR A 191 -0.41 20.45 5.87
C THR A 191 0.47 21.46 6.60
N LEU A 192 1.15 21.01 7.67
CA LEU A 192 2.03 21.84 8.49
C LEU A 192 3.33 22.23 7.77
N LEU A 193 3.73 21.44 6.77
CA LEU A 193 4.96 21.66 6.01
C LEU A 193 4.78 22.72 4.92
N ASN A 194 3.64 22.71 4.23
CA ASN A 194 3.34 23.68 3.18
C ASN A 194 3.18 25.11 3.72
N LYS A 195 2.75 25.27 4.98
CA LYS A 195 2.64 26.60 5.63
C LYS A 195 3.97 27.25 5.99
N ARG A 196 5.08 26.48 6.07
CA ARG A 196 6.42 27.03 6.34
C ARG A 196 7.12 27.58 5.09
N ASN A 197 6.65 27.21 3.89
CA ASN A 197 7.24 27.60 2.61
C ASN A 197 6.53 28.80 1.94
N ILE A 198 5.55 29.43 2.62
CA ILE A 198 4.86 30.65 2.15
C ILE A 198 5.28 31.79 3.08
N LYS A 199 6.58 32.07 3.13
CA LYS A 199 7.13 33.32 3.68
C LYS A 199 8.22 33.83 2.76
#